data_73b02ef3db720bb9ef5dd74206a86503
#
_entry.id   73b02ef3db720bb9ef5dd74206a86503
#
_cell.length_a   1.000
_cell.length_b   1.000
_cell.length_c   1.000
_cell.angle_alpha   90.00
_cell.angle_beta   90.00
_cell.angle_gamma   90.00
#
_symmetry.space_group_name_H-M   'P 1'
#
loop_
_entity.id
_entity.type
_entity.pdbx_description
1 polymer ?
#
loop_
_entity_poly.entity_id
_entity_poly.type
_entity_poly.pdbx_seq_one_letter_code
_entity_poly.pdbx_strand_id
1 'polypeptide(L)'
;MFDPSSESPQVKNWIIHCDGSALPNPGRMAWGAVIVAPDGTRQTLSQASHRTGCNNEAELMAVMVSLRALPSAHCSVEVYSDNSVLVTQLMQPDTKPIARLAALFEEARELLGQFDACVVRWVPRHRNTEADALARSALGMPPKAAATAMTRHHHRR
;
A
#
# COMPACT_ATOMS: atom_id res chain seq x y z
N MET A 1 29.37 -20.18 23.65
CA MET A 1 28.63 -21.13 22.92
C MET A 1 27.57 -20.51 22.07
N PHE A 2 27.55 -20.89 20.84
CA PHE A 2 26.71 -20.26 19.90
C PHE A 2 25.37 -20.85 19.92
N ASP A 3 24.40 -20.04 20.05
CA ASP A 3 23.03 -20.48 20.04
C ASP A 3 22.41 -20.17 18.67
N PRO A 4 22.12 -21.17 17.89
CA PRO A 4 21.55 -20.95 16.57
C PRO A 4 20.23 -20.17 16.60
N SER A 5 19.48 -20.32 17.69
CA SER A 5 18.21 -19.61 17.78
C SER A 5 18.41 -18.12 17.98
N SER A 6 19.48 -17.71 18.58
CA SER A 6 19.75 -16.30 18.79
C SER A 6 20.27 -15.69 17.52
N GLU A 7 20.69 -16.53 16.61
CA GLU A 7 21.19 -16.00 15.44
C GLU A 7 20.31 -15.93 14.36
N SER A 8 19.41 -16.75 14.21
CA SER A 8 18.50 -16.58 13.23
C SER A 8 17.67 -15.38 13.56
N PRO A 9 18.23 -14.28 13.78
CA PRO A 9 17.46 -13.15 13.85
C PRO A 9 16.88 -13.08 12.52
N GLN A 10 15.82 -13.57 12.42
CA GLN A 10 15.04 -13.23 11.41
C GLN A 10 14.98 -11.77 11.52
N VAL A 11 15.73 -11.14 10.70
CA VAL A 11 15.57 -9.72 10.51
C VAL A 11 14.16 -9.58 10.04
N LYS A 12 13.28 -9.40 10.98
CA LYS A 12 11.89 -9.20 10.64
C LYS A 12 11.80 -7.80 10.08
N ASN A 13 11.25 -7.74 8.89
CA ASN A 13 11.01 -6.48 8.24
C ASN A 13 9.70 -5.89 8.74
N TRP A 14 9.53 -4.60 8.58
CA TRP A 14 8.23 -3.99 8.61
C TRP A 14 7.46 -4.50 7.40
N ILE A 15 6.19 -4.81 7.58
CA ILE A 15 5.33 -5.27 6.50
C ILE A 15 4.17 -4.29 6.35
N ILE A 16 3.99 -3.75 5.15
CA ILE A 16 2.92 -2.83 4.86
C ILE A 16 2.06 -3.39 3.74
N HIS A 17 0.75 -3.44 3.95
CA HIS A 17 -0.21 -3.66 2.88
C HIS A 17 -0.96 -2.35 2.71
N CYS A 18 -0.97 -1.80 1.51
CA CYS A 18 -1.59 -0.51 1.26
C CYS A 18 -2.46 -0.51 0.00
N ASP A 19 -3.41 0.41 -0.05
CA ASP A 19 -4.30 0.57 -1.18
C ASP A 19 -4.78 2.02 -1.24
N GLY A 20 -5.19 2.46 -2.40
CA GLY A 20 -5.72 3.79 -2.62
C GLY A 20 -6.93 3.74 -3.52
N SER A 21 -7.82 4.71 -3.40
CA SER A 21 -9.01 4.82 -4.22
C SER A 21 -9.31 6.28 -4.51
N ALA A 22 -9.95 6.51 -5.64
CA ALA A 22 -10.50 7.82 -5.97
C ALA A 22 -11.99 7.67 -6.28
N LEU A 23 -12.81 8.59 -5.78
CA LEU A 23 -14.26 8.54 -5.98
C LEU A 23 -14.80 9.94 -6.32
N PRO A 24 -15.35 10.10 -7.54
CA PRO A 24 -15.25 9.19 -8.67
C PRO A 24 -13.80 9.05 -9.13
N ASN A 25 -13.53 8.29 -10.18
CA ASN A 25 -12.17 8.15 -10.70
C ASN A 25 -12.05 8.85 -12.05
N PRO A 26 -11.43 10.07 -12.14
CA PRO A 26 -10.72 10.75 -11.07
C PRO A 26 -11.66 11.48 -10.11
N GLY A 27 -11.21 11.72 -8.91
CA GLY A 27 -12.01 12.40 -7.89
C GLY A 27 -11.27 12.48 -6.57
N ARG A 28 -12.03 12.55 -5.48
CA ARG A 28 -11.47 12.63 -4.15
C ARG A 28 -10.71 11.35 -3.85
N MET A 29 -9.49 11.49 -3.39
CA MET A 29 -8.62 10.37 -3.09
C MET A 29 -8.65 9.98 -1.61
N ALA A 30 -8.43 8.70 -1.36
CA ALA A 30 -8.17 8.19 -0.01
C ALA A 30 -7.22 7.03 -0.08
N TRP A 31 -6.58 6.72 1.02
CA TRP A 31 -5.68 5.59 1.12
C TRP A 31 -5.85 4.88 2.44
N GLY A 32 -5.50 3.62 2.43
CA GLY A 32 -5.54 2.76 3.60
C GLY A 32 -4.31 1.89 3.67
N ALA A 33 -3.91 1.54 4.86
CA ALA A 33 -2.76 0.67 5.06
C ALA A 33 -2.87 -0.13 6.34
N VAL A 34 -2.27 -1.32 6.31
CA VAL A 34 -2.06 -2.15 7.49
C VAL A 34 -0.55 -2.24 7.64
N ILE A 35 -0.04 -1.78 8.76
CA ILE A 35 1.39 -1.69 9.04
C ILE A 35 1.70 -2.62 10.20
N VAL A 36 2.58 -3.60 9.96
CA VAL A 36 2.98 -4.56 10.98
C VAL A 36 4.47 -4.37 11.29
N ALA A 37 4.77 -4.06 12.53
CA ALA A 37 6.14 -3.87 12.98
C ALA A 37 6.86 -5.20 13.12
N PRO A 38 8.20 -5.21 13.18
CA PRO A 38 8.95 -6.46 13.36
C PRO A 38 8.57 -7.25 14.60
N ASP A 39 8.08 -6.60 15.64
CA ASP A 39 7.63 -7.26 16.86
C ASP A 39 6.19 -7.80 16.77
N GLY A 40 5.54 -7.61 15.63
CA GLY A 40 4.17 -8.03 15.42
C GLY A 40 3.11 -6.98 15.75
N THR A 41 3.50 -5.84 16.30
CA THR A 41 2.57 -4.76 16.60
C THR A 41 1.92 -4.27 15.30
N ARG A 42 0.61 -4.12 15.32
CA ARG A 42 -0.16 -3.81 14.15
C ARG A 42 -0.83 -2.47 14.28
N GLN A 43 -0.75 -1.65 13.25
CA GLN A 43 -1.50 -0.40 13.19
C GLN A 43 -2.17 -0.26 11.85
N THR A 44 -3.25 0.48 11.79
CA THR A 44 -3.96 0.72 10.54
C THR A 44 -4.01 2.22 10.24
N LEU A 45 -4.17 2.53 8.96
CA LEU A 45 -4.28 3.89 8.50
C LEU A 45 -5.44 3.97 7.54
N SER A 46 -6.29 4.97 7.69
CA SER A 46 -7.43 5.20 6.82
C SER A 46 -7.61 6.72 6.74
N GLN A 47 -7.27 7.31 5.60
CA GLN A 47 -7.28 8.76 5.45
C GLN A 47 -7.84 9.19 4.11
N ALA A 48 -8.67 10.23 4.10
CA ALA A 48 -9.09 10.88 2.89
C ALA A 48 -8.23 12.13 2.64
N SER A 49 -7.93 12.35 1.37
CA SER A 49 -7.17 13.52 0.96
C SER A 49 -8.11 14.69 0.66
N HIS A 50 -7.62 15.91 0.74
CA HIS A 50 -8.35 17.08 0.29
C HIS A 50 -8.11 17.31 -1.21
N ARG A 51 -7.25 16.51 -1.83
CA ARG A 51 -6.90 16.66 -3.24
C ARG A 51 -7.65 15.64 -4.07
N THR A 52 -7.83 15.96 -5.34
CA THR A 52 -8.41 15.04 -6.30
C THR A 52 -7.33 14.41 -7.17
N GLY A 53 -7.55 13.21 -7.63
CA GLY A 53 -6.63 12.49 -8.50
C GLY A 53 -7.27 11.21 -9.00
N CYS A 54 -6.48 10.38 -9.66
CA CYS A 54 -6.95 9.09 -10.15
C CYS A 54 -6.60 7.97 -9.18
N ASN A 55 -7.12 6.77 -9.44
CA ASN A 55 -6.82 5.61 -8.61
C ASN A 55 -5.31 5.33 -8.53
N ASN A 56 -4.60 5.43 -9.65
CA ASN A 56 -3.15 5.19 -9.64
C ASN A 56 -2.40 6.18 -8.75
N GLU A 57 -2.82 7.43 -8.77
CA GLU A 57 -2.22 8.45 -7.89
C GLU A 57 -2.52 8.14 -6.42
N ALA A 58 -3.78 7.76 -6.12
CA ALA A 58 -4.17 7.41 -4.76
C ALA A 58 -3.37 6.20 -4.25
N GLU A 59 -3.14 5.22 -5.09
CA GLU A 59 -2.35 4.03 -4.72
C GLU A 59 -0.88 4.36 -4.50
N LEU A 60 -0.31 5.25 -5.30
CA LEU A 60 1.06 5.72 -5.12
C LEU A 60 1.17 6.52 -3.82
N MET A 61 0.20 7.36 -3.52
CA MET A 61 0.15 8.10 -2.27
C MET A 61 0.04 7.16 -1.07
N ALA A 62 -0.70 6.05 -1.22
CA ALA A 62 -0.82 5.05 -0.16
C ALA A 62 0.55 4.48 0.23
N VAL A 63 1.39 4.19 -0.75
CA VAL A 63 2.77 3.71 -0.49
C VAL A 63 3.55 4.78 0.27
N MET A 64 3.52 6.02 -0.22
CA MET A 64 4.32 7.10 0.36
C MET A 64 3.87 7.46 1.79
N VAL A 65 2.58 7.59 2.00
CA VAL A 65 2.03 7.93 3.31
C VAL A 65 2.31 6.82 4.33
N SER A 66 2.20 5.56 3.90
CA SER A 66 2.48 4.42 4.76
C SER A 66 3.95 4.40 5.20
N LEU A 67 4.87 4.65 4.27
CA LEU A 67 6.29 4.70 4.59
C LEU A 67 6.62 5.86 5.53
N ARG A 68 5.98 7.00 5.33
CA ARG A 68 6.18 8.17 6.20
C ARG A 68 5.61 7.97 7.60
N ALA A 69 4.73 7.00 7.77
CA ALA A 69 4.16 6.68 9.08
C ALA A 69 5.10 5.83 9.94
N LEU A 70 6.18 5.30 9.37
CA LEU A 70 7.14 4.51 10.13
C LEU A 70 7.99 5.41 11.03
N PRO A 71 8.42 4.92 12.19
CA PRO A 71 9.15 5.75 13.16
C PRO A 71 10.54 6.16 12.69
N SER A 72 11.14 5.41 11.77
CA SER A 72 12.49 5.68 11.29
C SER A 72 12.72 5.05 9.93
N ALA A 73 13.60 5.62 9.14
CA ALA A 73 14.04 5.02 7.89
C ALA A 73 15.17 3.99 8.10
N HIS A 74 15.68 3.87 9.34
CA HIS A 74 16.71 2.88 9.65
C HIS A 74 16.05 1.52 9.88
N CYS A 75 15.46 0.97 8.84
CA CYS A 75 14.79 -0.31 8.90
C CYS A 75 14.60 -0.88 7.50
N SER A 76 14.25 -2.13 7.44
CA SER A 76 13.91 -2.80 6.19
C SER A 76 12.40 -2.97 6.11
N VAL A 77 11.83 -2.71 4.95
CA VAL A 77 10.38 -2.69 4.75
C VAL A 77 9.98 -3.47 3.51
N GLU A 78 8.92 -4.25 3.61
CA GLU A 78 8.28 -4.86 2.47
C GLU A 78 6.90 -4.23 2.32
N VAL A 79 6.63 -3.63 1.17
CA VAL A 79 5.36 -2.99 0.88
C VAL A 79 4.62 -3.83 -0.15
N TYR A 80 3.36 -4.13 0.12
CA TYR A 80 2.52 -4.91 -0.78
C TYR A 80 1.39 -4.06 -1.34
N SER A 81 1.23 -4.11 -2.66
CA SER A 81 0.18 -3.40 -3.39
C SER A 81 -0.45 -4.35 -4.40
N ASP A 82 -1.74 -4.19 -4.66
CA ASP A 82 -2.42 -4.99 -5.68
C ASP A 82 -2.39 -4.33 -7.06
N ASN A 83 -1.68 -3.23 -7.22
CA ASN A 83 -1.54 -2.54 -8.50
C ASN A 83 -0.20 -2.93 -9.14
N SER A 84 -0.24 -3.85 -10.10
CA SER A 84 0.97 -4.34 -10.76
C SER A 84 1.72 -3.26 -11.54
N VAL A 85 1.00 -2.31 -12.12
CA VAL A 85 1.62 -1.19 -12.87
C VAL A 85 2.44 -0.32 -11.92
N LEU A 86 1.90 -0.01 -10.77
CA LEU A 86 2.58 0.78 -9.76
C LEU A 86 3.85 0.06 -9.28
N VAL A 87 3.74 -1.21 -8.96
CA VAL A 87 4.89 -2.00 -8.49
C VAL A 87 6.00 -2.01 -9.55
N THR A 88 5.64 -2.24 -10.80
CA THR A 88 6.61 -2.25 -11.90
C THR A 88 7.30 -0.91 -12.04
N GLN A 89 6.54 0.17 -11.99
CA GLN A 89 7.15 1.51 -12.15
C GLN A 89 8.03 1.91 -10.97
N LEU A 90 7.72 1.46 -9.78
CA LEU A 90 8.56 1.75 -8.62
C LEU A 90 9.84 0.90 -8.60
N MET A 91 9.75 -0.36 -9.00
CA MET A 91 10.87 -1.29 -8.88
C MET A 91 11.73 -1.37 -10.13
N GLN A 92 11.21 -0.94 -11.28
CA GLN A 92 11.93 -0.98 -12.56
C GLN A 92 11.96 0.43 -13.17
N PRO A 93 12.90 1.25 -12.76
CA PRO A 93 12.95 2.66 -13.18
C PRO A 93 13.09 2.91 -14.68
N ASP A 94 13.49 1.89 -15.44
CA ASP A 94 13.59 2.04 -16.88
C ASP A 94 12.23 1.88 -17.54
N THR A 95 11.19 1.49 -16.81
CA THR A 95 9.87 1.33 -17.37
C THR A 95 9.31 2.71 -17.73
N LYS A 96 8.63 2.79 -18.87
CA LYS A 96 8.04 4.05 -19.29
C LYS A 96 7.01 4.51 -18.26
N PRO A 97 7.18 5.65 -17.62
CA PRO A 97 6.27 6.10 -16.57
C PRO A 97 4.95 6.63 -17.13
N ILE A 98 3.92 6.64 -16.27
CA ILE A 98 2.70 7.38 -16.53
C ILE A 98 3.09 8.86 -16.49
N ALA A 99 3.08 9.52 -17.64
CA ALA A 99 3.67 10.85 -17.79
C ALA A 99 3.23 11.87 -16.75
N ARG A 100 1.95 11.94 -16.46
CA ARG A 100 1.43 12.92 -15.50
C ARG A 100 1.79 12.62 -14.04
N LEU A 101 2.24 11.38 -13.77
CA LEU A 101 2.65 10.96 -12.43
C LEU A 101 4.17 10.80 -12.32
N ALA A 102 4.92 11.16 -13.36
CA ALA A 102 6.37 10.94 -13.41
C ALA A 102 7.09 11.58 -12.22
N ALA A 103 6.74 12.82 -11.89
CA ALA A 103 7.38 13.53 -10.78
C ALA A 103 7.04 12.87 -9.43
N LEU A 104 5.81 12.38 -9.28
CA LEU A 104 5.38 11.72 -8.05
C LEU A 104 6.07 10.36 -7.90
N PHE A 105 6.25 9.61 -9.00
CA PHE A 105 6.99 8.37 -8.96
C PHE A 105 8.46 8.60 -8.59
N GLU A 106 9.06 9.69 -9.08
CA GLU A 106 10.43 10.02 -8.74
C GLU A 106 10.55 10.32 -7.25
N GLU A 107 9.62 11.10 -6.71
CA GLU A 107 9.57 11.41 -5.28
C GLU A 107 9.40 10.12 -4.47
N ALA A 108 8.53 9.22 -4.92
CA ALA A 108 8.33 7.94 -4.26
C ALA A 108 9.60 7.09 -4.25
N ARG A 109 10.30 7.02 -5.37
CA ARG A 109 11.56 6.26 -5.45
C ARG A 109 12.63 6.84 -4.53
N GLU A 110 12.69 8.16 -4.41
CA GLU A 110 13.62 8.80 -3.48
C GLU A 110 13.27 8.41 -2.04
N LEU A 111 11.99 8.37 -1.71
CA LEU A 111 11.53 7.96 -0.38
C LEU A 111 11.90 6.50 -0.11
N LEU A 112 11.70 5.61 -1.07
CA LEU A 112 12.09 4.21 -0.92
C LEU A 112 13.58 4.09 -0.63
N GLY A 113 14.39 4.90 -1.31
CA GLY A 113 15.85 4.89 -1.17
C GLY A 113 16.36 5.39 0.17
N GLN A 114 15.53 6.02 0.98
CA GLN A 114 15.92 6.50 2.31
C GLN A 114 15.98 5.37 3.34
N PHE A 115 15.31 4.25 3.06
CA PHE A 115 15.27 3.11 3.99
C PHE A 115 16.50 2.22 3.79
N ASP A 116 16.86 1.47 4.81
CA ASP A 116 17.99 0.54 4.73
C ASP A 116 17.73 -0.47 3.60
N ALA A 117 16.50 -0.94 3.51
CA ALA A 117 16.02 -1.71 2.37
C ALA A 117 14.51 -1.50 2.26
N CYS A 118 14.02 -1.30 1.06
CA CYS A 118 12.58 -1.18 0.82
C CYS A 118 12.26 -1.84 -0.49
N VAL A 119 11.39 -2.84 -0.47
CA VAL A 119 10.95 -3.51 -1.68
C VAL A 119 9.43 -3.39 -1.75
N VAL A 120 8.93 -3.12 -2.95
CA VAL A 120 7.49 -3.10 -3.21
C VAL A 120 7.15 -4.34 -4.02
N ARG A 121 6.17 -5.11 -3.55
CA ARG A 121 5.77 -6.36 -4.18
C ARG A 121 4.30 -6.34 -4.52
N TRP A 122 3.94 -7.06 -5.56
CA TRP A 122 2.54 -7.20 -5.94
C TRP A 122 1.89 -8.34 -5.16
N VAL A 123 0.62 -8.15 -4.78
CA VAL A 123 -0.23 -9.19 -4.23
C VAL A 123 -1.57 -9.14 -4.95
N PRO A 124 -2.26 -10.27 -5.09
CA PRO A 124 -3.59 -10.25 -5.67
C PRO A 124 -4.58 -9.54 -4.74
N ARG A 125 -5.64 -8.99 -5.33
CA ARG A 125 -6.64 -8.20 -4.59
C ARG A 125 -7.21 -8.91 -3.38
N HIS A 126 -7.46 -10.21 -3.49
CA HIS A 126 -8.03 -10.97 -2.38
C HIS A 126 -7.10 -11.08 -1.16
N ARG A 127 -5.84 -10.72 -1.31
CA ARG A 127 -4.89 -10.67 -0.20
C ARG A 127 -4.60 -9.25 0.26
N ASN A 128 -5.33 -8.27 -0.26
CA ASN A 128 -5.19 -6.88 0.10
C ASN A 128 -6.51 -6.26 0.54
N THR A 129 -7.45 -7.09 0.98
CA THR A 129 -8.83 -6.67 1.27
C THR A 129 -8.93 -5.70 2.43
N GLU A 130 -8.07 -5.85 3.43
CA GLU A 130 -8.12 -4.96 4.59
C GLU A 130 -7.68 -3.55 4.23
N ALA A 131 -6.59 -3.40 3.48
CA ALA A 131 -6.12 -2.09 3.02
C ALA A 131 -7.17 -1.45 2.10
N ASP A 132 -7.78 -2.24 1.21
CA ASP A 132 -8.86 -1.77 0.35
C ASP A 132 -10.03 -1.25 1.19
N ALA A 133 -10.46 -1.99 2.19
CA ALA A 133 -11.55 -1.59 3.07
C ALA A 133 -11.25 -0.30 3.81
N LEU A 134 -10.02 -0.12 4.26
CA LEU A 134 -9.59 1.10 4.96
C LEU A 134 -9.62 2.31 4.03
N ALA A 135 -9.14 2.17 2.80
CA ALA A 135 -9.18 3.24 1.82
C ALA A 135 -10.62 3.63 1.48
N ARG A 136 -11.46 2.63 1.21
CA ARG A 136 -12.86 2.86 0.85
C ARG A 136 -13.66 3.45 2.01
N SER A 137 -13.37 3.00 3.22
CA SER A 137 -14.01 3.53 4.42
C SER A 137 -13.78 5.03 4.58
N ALA A 138 -12.60 5.51 4.26
CA ALA A 138 -12.28 6.94 4.34
C ALA A 138 -13.11 7.78 3.36
N LEU A 139 -13.63 7.16 2.29
CA LEU A 139 -14.49 7.83 1.33
C LEU A 139 -15.99 7.52 1.57
N GLY A 140 -16.29 6.79 2.63
CA GLY A 140 -17.67 6.39 2.92
C GLY A 140 -18.20 5.28 2.03
N MET A 141 -17.31 4.51 1.38
CA MET A 141 -17.70 3.42 0.50
C MET A 141 -17.64 2.07 1.23
N PRO A 142 -18.49 1.10 0.86
CA PRO A 142 -18.40 -0.24 1.44
C PRO A 142 -17.18 -0.99 0.88
N PRO A 143 -16.66 -1.99 1.61
CA PRO A 143 -15.58 -2.82 1.11
C PRO A 143 -16.01 -3.60 -0.14
N LYS A 144 -15.11 -3.81 -1.09
CA LYS A 144 -15.41 -4.54 -2.31
C LYS A 144 -15.87 -5.97 -2.04
N ALA A 145 -15.24 -6.63 -1.08
CA ALA A 145 -15.58 -8.00 -0.73
C ALA A 145 -17.04 -8.12 -0.31
N ALA A 146 -17.52 -7.19 0.53
CA ALA A 146 -18.91 -7.16 0.98
C ALA A 146 -19.86 -6.87 -0.18
N ALA A 147 -19.52 -5.89 -1.03
CA ALA A 147 -20.31 -5.55 -2.21
C ALA A 147 -20.41 -6.74 -3.17
N THR A 148 -19.33 -7.46 -3.39
CA THR A 148 -19.31 -8.65 -4.25
C THR A 148 -20.19 -9.76 -3.64
N ALA A 149 -20.09 -9.99 -2.35
CA ALA A 149 -20.88 -10.99 -1.68
C ALA A 149 -22.39 -10.68 -1.77
N MET A 150 -22.76 -9.43 -1.59
CA MET A 150 -24.15 -9.01 -1.72
C MET A 150 -24.67 -9.21 -3.14
N THR A 151 -23.89 -8.90 -4.15
CA THR A 151 -24.25 -9.10 -5.55
C THR A 151 -24.47 -10.57 -5.84
N ARG A 152 -23.60 -11.46 -5.35
CA ARG A 152 -23.77 -12.90 -5.52
C ARG A 152 -25.04 -13.39 -4.87
N HIS A 153 -25.37 -12.88 -3.69
CA HIS A 153 -26.56 -13.28 -3.00
C HIS A 153 -27.80 -12.91 -3.82
N HIS A 154 -27.84 -11.75 -4.43
CA HIS A 154 -28.94 -11.34 -5.27
C HIS A 154 -29.06 -12.23 -6.51
N HIS A 155 -27.97 -12.66 -7.11
CA HIS A 155 -28.00 -13.50 -8.30
C HIS A 155 -28.52 -14.91 -8.02
N ARG A 156 -28.55 -15.34 -6.81
CA ARG A 156 -29.05 -16.68 -6.46
C ARG A 156 -30.56 -16.74 -6.33
N ARG A 157 -31.22 -15.63 -6.43
CA ARG A 157 -32.65 -15.54 -6.40
C ARG A 157 -33.20 -15.34 -7.80
#